data_9a6b9225faa0ddad4775a67e034c101d
#
_entry.id   9a6b9225faa0ddad4775a67e034c101d
#
_cell.length_a   1.000
_cell.length_b   1.000
_cell.length_c   1.000
_cell.angle_alpha   90.00
_cell.angle_beta   90.00
_cell.angle_gamma   90.00
#
_symmetry.space_group_name_H-M   'P 1'
#
loop_
_entity.id
_entity.type
_entity.pdbx_description
1 polymer ?
#
loop_
_entity_poly.entity_id
_entity_poly.type
_entity_poly.pdbx_seq_one_letter_code
_entity_poly.pdbx_strand_id
1 'polypeptide(L)' 'ELAEKGFLKIAASCVINMAQVARIRATSVVMSDGTELFFSRSQRKAALERLTAYVGRSA' A
#
# COMPACT_ATOMS: atom_id res chain seq x y z
N GLU A 1 10.43 10.85 -8.70
CA GLU A 1 10.41 10.92 -7.27
C GLU A 1 9.09 11.41 -6.74
N LEU A 2 8.38 12.20 -7.49
CA LEU A 2 7.04 12.54 -7.10
C LEU A 2 6.18 11.29 -7.03
N ALA A 3 6.45 10.37 -7.92
CA ALA A 3 5.71 9.12 -7.95
C ALA A 3 5.93 8.30 -6.69
N GLU A 4 7.01 8.55 -6.00
CA GLU A 4 7.30 7.80 -4.80
C GLU A 4 6.59 8.34 -3.59
N LYS A 5 6.04 9.54 -3.72
CA LYS A 5 5.37 10.15 -2.59
C LYS A 5 3.98 9.70 -2.48
N GLY A 6 3.49 8.82 -2.22
CA GLY A 6 2.11 8.39 -2.14
C GLY A 6 1.85 7.15 -2.94
N PHE A 7 2.86 6.67 -3.66
CA PHE A 7 2.70 5.45 -4.43
C PHE A 7 3.52 4.34 -3.81
N LEU A 8 3.00 3.13 -3.89
CA LEU A 8 3.64 1.99 -3.28
C LEU A 8 3.48 0.78 -4.19
N LYS A 9 4.59 0.11 -4.45
CA LYS A 9 4.57 -1.10 -5.25
C LYS A 9 4.27 -2.29 -4.32
N ILE A 10 3.15 -2.94 -4.55
CA ILE A 10 2.74 -4.08 -3.71
C ILE A 10 2.94 -5.40 -4.43
N ALA A 11 3.24 -5.36 -5.71
CA ALA A 11 3.53 -6.55 -6.49
C ALA A 11 4.35 -6.12 -7.68
N ALA A 12 4.91 -7.10 -8.40
CA ALA A 12 5.81 -6.80 -9.51
C ALA A 12 5.21 -5.85 -10.52
N SER A 13 3.90 -5.93 -10.75
CA SER A 13 3.25 -5.08 -11.74
C SER A 13 2.07 -4.32 -11.15
N CYS A 14 2.06 -4.15 -9.84
CA CYS A 14 0.94 -3.47 -9.20
C CYS A 14 1.44 -2.36 -8.28
N VAL A 15 1.04 -1.14 -8.59
CA VAL A 15 1.40 0.04 -7.80
C VAL A 15 0.11 0.71 -7.36
N ILE A 16 0.04 1.07 -6.09
CA ILE A 16 -1.16 1.70 -5.54
C ILE A 16 -0.82 3.10 -5.03
N ASN A 17 -1.85 3.91 -4.89
CA ASN A 17 -1.72 5.22 -4.28
C ASN A 17 -2.10 5.09 -2.81
N MET A 18 -1.12 5.29 -1.93
CA MET A 18 -1.34 5.10 -0.50
C MET A 18 -2.40 6.05 0.05
N ALA A 19 -2.58 7.20 -0.57
CA ALA A 19 -3.60 8.14 -0.14
C ALA A 19 -5.01 7.62 -0.39
N GLN A 20 -5.15 6.63 -1.26
CA GLN A 20 -6.45 6.04 -1.57
C GLN A 20 -6.71 4.76 -0.80
N VAL A 21 -5.82 4.40 0.10
CA VAL A 21 -5.99 3.18 0.88
C VAL A 21 -6.98 3.43 2.00
N ALA A 22 -8.04 2.63 2.06
CA ALA A 22 -9.05 2.75 3.10
C ALA A 22 -8.73 1.83 4.27
N ARG A 23 -8.15 0.67 4.00
CA ARG A 23 -7.87 -0.28 5.06
C ARG A 23 -6.67 -1.14 4.69
N ILE A 24 -5.87 -1.49 5.69
CA ILE A 24 -4.69 -2.33 5.51
C ILE A 24 -4.92 -3.64 6.24
N ARG A 25 -4.71 -4.75 5.55
CA ARG A 25 -4.84 -6.07 6.15
C ARG A 25 -3.47 -6.75 6.11
N ALA A 26 -3.38 -7.92 6.76
CA ALA A 26 -2.10 -8.61 6.86
C ALA A 26 -1.53 -9.02 5.50
N THR A 27 -2.41 -9.35 4.56
CA THR A 27 -1.96 -9.84 3.25
C THR A 27 -2.52 -9.03 2.09
N SER A 28 -3.30 -7.99 2.37
CA SER A 28 -3.93 -7.23 1.31
C SER A 28 -4.21 -5.81 1.77
N VAL A 29 -4.67 -5.01 0.85
CA VAL A 29 -5.04 -3.63 1.13
C VAL A 29 -6.36 -3.35 0.44
N VAL A 30 -7.25 -2.63 1.11
CA VAL A 30 -8.52 -2.25 0.54
C VAL A 30 -8.47 -0.77 0.20
N MET A 31 -8.76 -0.45 -1.04
CA MET A 31 -8.74 0.92 -1.52
C MET A 31 -10.04 1.63 -1.17
N SER A 32 -10.04 2.95 -1.29
CA SER A 32 -11.20 3.74 -0.91
C SER A 32 -12.42 3.46 -1.79
N ASP A 33 -12.21 2.91 -2.97
CA ASP A 33 -13.32 2.57 -3.85
C ASP A 33 -13.84 1.15 -3.62
N GLY A 34 -13.28 0.45 -2.63
CA GLY A 34 -13.71 -0.89 -2.29
C GLY A 34 -12.88 -1.99 -2.92
N THR A 35 -11.91 -1.64 -3.75
CA THR A 35 -11.08 -2.62 -4.40
C THR A 35 -10.09 -3.22 -3.41
N GLU A 36 -10.00 -4.53 -3.37
CA GLU A 36 -9.03 -5.21 -2.52
C GLU A 36 -7.91 -5.75 -3.39
N LEU A 37 -6.67 -5.41 -3.02
CA LEU A 37 -5.48 -5.81 -3.75
C LEU A 37 -4.56 -6.57 -2.82
N PHE A 38 -4.04 -7.68 -3.28
CA PHE A 38 -3.20 -8.53 -2.44
C PHE A 38 -1.73 -8.26 -2.70
N PHE A 39 -0.95 -8.30 -1.62
CA PHE A 39 0.50 -8.12 -1.73
C PHE A 39 1.13 -9.37 -2.31
N SER A 40 2.15 -9.19 -3.13
CA SER A 40 2.93 -10.34 -3.54
C SER A 40 3.77 -10.79 -2.35
N ARG A 41 4.13 -12.08 -2.35
CA ARG A 41 4.85 -12.64 -1.24
C ARG A 41 6.15 -11.87 -0.96
N SER A 42 6.88 -11.52 -1.99
CA SER A 42 8.16 -10.85 -1.80
C SER A 42 8.01 -9.39 -1.44
N GLN A 43 6.85 -8.77 -1.74
CA GLN A 43 6.65 -7.35 -1.48
C GLN A 43 5.85 -7.10 -0.21
N ARG A 44 5.26 -8.14 0.36
CA ARG A 44 4.32 -7.95 1.46
C ARG A 44 4.95 -7.23 2.65
N LYS A 45 6.11 -7.71 3.09
CA LYS A 45 6.73 -7.14 4.27
C LYS A 45 7.11 -5.67 4.04
N ALA A 46 7.74 -5.39 2.92
CA ALA A 46 8.15 -4.03 2.61
C ALA A 46 6.93 -3.13 2.44
N ALA A 47 5.89 -3.64 1.78
CA ALA A 47 4.68 -2.86 1.57
C ALA A 47 4.01 -2.51 2.89
N LEU A 48 3.91 -3.49 3.78
CA LEU A 48 3.29 -3.24 5.08
C LEU A 48 4.08 -2.23 5.89
N GLU A 49 5.40 -2.31 5.84
CA GLU A 49 6.24 -1.35 6.55
C GLU A 49 6.04 0.06 6.01
N ARG A 50 5.98 0.18 4.69
CA ARG A 50 5.79 1.49 4.09
C ARG A 50 4.41 2.06 4.42
N LEU A 51 3.39 1.24 4.37
CA LEU A 51 2.05 1.70 4.69
C LEU A 51 1.91 2.09 6.14
N THR A 52 2.51 1.31 7.03
CA THR A 52 2.46 1.64 8.45
C THR A 52 3.17 2.96 8.72
N ALA A 53 4.31 3.18 8.09
CA ALA A 53 5.02 4.43 8.26
C ALA A 53 4.23 5.60 7.69
N TYR A 54 3.57 5.40 6.57
CA TYR A 54 2.78 6.45 5.94
C TYR A 54 1.61 6.85 6.84
N VAL A 55 0.90 5.87 7.36
CA VAL A 55 -0.25 6.13 8.23
C VAL A 55 0.20 6.78 9.53
N GLY A 56 1.27 6.27 10.10
CA GLY A 56 1.79 6.84 11.34
C GLY A 56 2.21 8.28 11.15
N ARG A 57 2.78 8.58 9.99
CA ARG A 57 3.21 9.94 9.70
C ARG A 57 2.01 10.86 9.51
N SER A 58 0.96 10.35 8.89
CA SER A 58 -0.24 11.13 8.63
C SER A 58 -1.00 11.45 9.91
N ALA A 59 -0.89 10.54 10.85
CA ALA A 59 -1.60 10.74 12.11
C ALA A 59 -0.90 11.79 12.95
#